data_8ae1ea458860b14ca69ede0518ceb68f
#
_entry.id   8ae1ea458860b14ca69ede0518ceb68f
#
_cell.length_a   1.000
_cell.length_b   1.000
_cell.length_c   1.000
_cell.angle_alpha   90.00
_cell.angle_beta   90.00
_cell.angle_gamma   90.00
#
_symmetry.space_group_name_H-M   'P 1'
#
loop_
_entity.id
_entity.type
_entity.pdbx_description
1 polymer ?
#
loop_
_entity_poly.entity_id
_entity_poly.type
_entity_poly.pdbx_seq_one_letter_code
_entity_poly.pdbx_strand_id
1 'polypeptide(L)'
;PAPPRKPAFPAPPSFPDPAVYLMTVDLREQGVILLISCYELGHQPLALASPLGFLERAGYAPDALDISVEELDAGKVARAGLVGISVPMHTALRLGMRVAGEVRRINPACHICFYGLYASLNAEYLLAHGGDSVIGGEFESALVALVENLEAGRSGPVEGVHLRGHPAEPVLERLAFAPPSRGALPRLKKYAHLETDGERRLVGYVEASRGCLHMCLHCPIPPVYGGRFFVV
;
A
#
# COMPACT_ATOMS: atom_id res chain seq x y z
N PRO A 1 -28.88 -26.15 17.05
CA PRO A 1 -28.69 -25.82 15.64
C PRO A 1 -27.24 -25.36 15.44
N ALA A 2 -26.51 -26.03 14.50
CA ALA A 2 -25.16 -25.66 14.16
C ALA A 2 -25.18 -24.29 13.43
N PRO A 3 -24.17 -23.43 13.63
CA PRO A 3 -24.10 -22.15 12.93
C PRO A 3 -23.97 -22.37 11.41
N PRO A 4 -24.52 -21.48 10.59
CA PRO A 4 -24.44 -21.60 9.14
C PRO A 4 -22.98 -21.63 8.70
N ARG A 5 -22.61 -22.61 7.85
CA ARG A 5 -21.28 -22.70 7.27
C ARG A 5 -21.02 -21.42 6.43
N LYS A 6 -19.91 -20.75 6.70
CA LYS A 6 -19.44 -19.65 5.84
C LYS A 6 -19.28 -20.20 4.42
N PRO A 7 -19.70 -19.46 3.36
CA PRO A 7 -19.48 -19.88 1.99
C PRO A 7 -17.97 -20.08 1.77
N ALA A 8 -17.59 -21.26 1.27
CA ALA A 8 -16.23 -21.55 0.86
C ALA A 8 -15.89 -20.64 -0.32
N PHE A 9 -14.89 -19.79 -0.18
CA PHE A 9 -14.33 -19.06 -1.31
C PHE A 9 -13.71 -20.08 -2.27
N PRO A 10 -13.88 -19.89 -3.61
CA PRO A 10 -13.19 -20.73 -4.58
C PRO A 10 -11.67 -20.67 -4.34
N ALA A 11 -10.99 -21.79 -4.53
CA ALA A 11 -9.54 -21.84 -4.45
C ALA A 11 -8.95 -20.82 -5.42
N PRO A 12 -7.91 -20.05 -5.02
CA PRO A 12 -7.28 -19.09 -5.91
C PRO A 12 -6.73 -19.84 -7.13
N PRO A 13 -6.87 -19.25 -8.34
CA PRO A 13 -6.24 -19.80 -9.55
C PRO A 13 -4.72 -19.93 -9.33
N SER A 14 -4.11 -20.97 -9.93
CA SER A 14 -2.66 -21.12 -9.92
C SER A 14 -2.04 -20.04 -10.82
N PHE A 15 -1.42 -19.05 -10.21
CA PHE A 15 -0.70 -18.00 -10.94
C PHE A 15 0.75 -18.42 -11.20
N PRO A 16 1.38 -17.95 -12.31
CA PRO A 16 2.82 -18.12 -12.51
C PRO A 16 3.57 -17.47 -11.34
N ASP A 17 4.73 -18.01 -11.03
CA ASP A 17 5.57 -17.49 -9.96
C ASP A 17 5.95 -16.02 -10.25
N PRO A 18 5.55 -15.06 -9.42
CA PRO A 18 5.88 -13.64 -9.60
C PRO A 18 7.38 -13.39 -9.71
N ALA A 19 8.21 -14.21 -9.08
CA ALA A 19 9.66 -14.09 -9.12
C ALA A 19 10.23 -14.27 -10.54
N VAL A 20 9.62 -15.13 -11.37
CA VAL A 20 10.06 -15.35 -12.75
C VAL A 20 9.76 -14.14 -13.64
N TYR A 21 8.61 -13.48 -13.44
CA TYR A 21 8.23 -12.30 -14.22
C TYR A 21 9.10 -11.08 -13.87
N LEU A 22 9.35 -10.84 -12.59
CA LEU A 22 10.15 -9.72 -12.12
C LEU A 22 11.61 -9.74 -12.61
N MET A 23 12.15 -10.91 -12.93
CA MET A 23 13.50 -11.04 -13.54
C MET A 23 13.58 -10.47 -14.97
N THR A 24 12.45 -10.15 -15.60
CA THR A 24 12.38 -9.63 -16.98
C THR A 24 11.99 -8.16 -17.08
N VAL A 25 11.67 -7.52 -15.95
CA VAL A 25 11.12 -6.16 -15.91
C VAL A 25 12.07 -5.24 -15.17
N ASP A 26 12.44 -4.12 -15.80
CA ASP A 26 13.25 -3.08 -15.14
C ASP A 26 12.35 -2.21 -14.22
N LEU A 27 12.46 -2.39 -12.90
CA LEU A 27 11.70 -1.63 -11.90
C LEU A 27 12.09 -0.14 -11.87
N ARG A 28 13.17 0.28 -12.56
CA ARG A 28 13.57 1.70 -12.67
C ARG A 28 12.86 2.44 -13.79
N GLU A 29 12.25 1.70 -14.74
CA GLU A 29 11.46 2.33 -15.78
C GLU A 29 10.23 3.07 -15.21
N GLN A 30 9.86 4.16 -15.87
CA GLN A 30 8.75 5.02 -15.46
C GLN A 30 7.41 4.24 -15.37
N GLY A 31 6.82 4.22 -14.18
CA GLY A 31 5.51 3.64 -13.93
C GLY A 31 5.47 2.12 -13.85
N VAL A 32 6.62 1.44 -13.82
CA VAL A 32 6.70 0.00 -13.56
C VAL A 32 6.42 -0.31 -12.09
N ILE A 33 6.69 0.62 -11.19
CA ILE A 33 6.17 0.61 -9.82
C ILE A 33 4.92 1.48 -9.80
N LEU A 34 3.77 0.90 -9.47
CA LEU A 34 2.49 1.59 -9.39
C LEU A 34 1.94 1.53 -7.97
N LEU A 35 1.71 2.70 -7.35
CA LEU A 35 1.06 2.78 -6.05
C LEU A 35 -0.42 3.16 -6.20
N ILE A 36 -1.31 2.45 -5.50
CA ILE A 36 -2.76 2.63 -5.59
C ILE A 36 -3.34 2.95 -4.22
N SER A 37 -4.09 4.06 -4.12
CA SER A 37 -5.00 4.36 -3.02
C SER A 37 -6.44 4.09 -3.44
N CYS A 38 -7.21 3.48 -2.54
CA CYS A 38 -8.63 3.21 -2.76
C CYS A 38 -9.52 4.13 -1.95
N TYR A 39 -9.04 4.66 -0.84
CA TYR A 39 -9.79 5.54 0.05
C TYR A 39 -8.90 6.12 1.16
N GLU A 40 -8.87 7.45 1.30
CA GLU A 40 -8.20 8.16 2.39
C GLU A 40 -9.03 9.37 2.86
N LEU A 41 -10.26 9.12 3.33
CA LEU A 41 -11.18 10.10 3.92
C LEU A 41 -11.46 11.34 3.05
N GLY A 42 -11.33 11.24 1.72
CA GLY A 42 -11.51 12.37 0.79
C GLY A 42 -10.34 13.34 0.72
N HIS A 43 -9.21 13.04 1.37
CA HIS A 43 -7.97 13.82 1.22
C HIS A 43 -7.12 13.29 0.07
N GLN A 44 -6.25 14.16 -0.46
CA GLN A 44 -5.19 13.68 -1.37
C GLN A 44 -4.27 12.74 -0.58
N PRO A 45 -4.08 11.48 -1.03
CA PRO A 45 -3.54 10.43 -0.19
C PRO A 45 -2.06 10.65 0.15
N LEU A 46 -1.79 10.84 1.45
CA LEU A 46 -0.43 10.88 1.97
C LEU A 46 0.20 9.48 1.97
N ALA A 47 -0.64 8.45 2.12
CA ALA A 47 -0.20 7.06 1.99
C ALA A 47 0.30 6.67 0.58
N LEU A 48 0.09 7.52 -0.43
CA LEU A 48 0.80 7.45 -1.72
C LEU A 48 1.95 8.45 -1.77
N ALA A 49 1.71 9.71 -1.39
CA ALA A 49 2.71 10.76 -1.54
C ALA A 49 4.01 10.49 -0.77
N SER A 50 3.92 9.91 0.43
CA SER A 50 5.09 9.57 1.25
C SER A 50 5.95 8.48 0.60
N PRO A 51 5.44 7.28 0.30
CA PRO A 51 6.27 6.24 -0.32
C PRO A 51 6.73 6.59 -1.74
N LEU A 52 6.00 7.41 -2.50
CA LEU A 52 6.49 7.94 -3.78
C LEU A 52 7.80 8.71 -3.57
N GLY A 53 7.85 9.61 -2.57
CA GLY A 53 9.08 10.37 -2.27
C GLY A 53 10.25 9.48 -1.82
N PHE A 54 10.00 8.40 -1.11
CA PHE A 54 11.04 7.43 -0.72
C PHE A 54 11.57 6.65 -1.93
N LEU A 55 10.67 6.17 -2.80
CA LEU A 55 11.06 5.47 -4.03
C LEU A 55 11.84 6.38 -5.00
N GLU A 56 11.38 7.62 -5.19
CA GLU A 56 12.10 8.62 -6.01
C GLU A 56 13.50 8.92 -5.44
N ARG A 57 13.63 9.07 -4.12
CA ARG A 57 14.93 9.24 -3.45
C ARG A 57 15.86 8.05 -3.65
N ALA A 58 15.31 6.84 -3.76
CA ALA A 58 16.05 5.61 -4.05
C ALA A 58 16.36 5.42 -5.55
N GLY A 59 15.97 6.38 -6.42
CA GLY A 59 16.27 6.38 -7.85
C GLY A 59 15.28 5.61 -8.71
N TYR A 60 14.08 5.31 -8.19
CA TYR A 60 12.97 4.75 -8.96
C TYR A 60 12.07 5.85 -9.53
N ALA A 61 11.30 5.50 -10.55
CA ALA A 61 10.34 6.39 -11.19
C ALA A 61 8.89 5.85 -11.05
N PRO A 62 8.33 5.83 -9.81
CA PRO A 62 7.01 5.26 -9.58
C PRO A 62 5.90 6.10 -10.20
N ASP A 63 4.74 5.46 -10.44
CA ASP A 63 3.48 6.12 -10.81
C ASP A 63 2.42 5.86 -9.72
N ALA A 64 1.31 6.59 -9.77
CA ALA A 64 0.24 6.47 -8.80
C ALA A 64 -1.15 6.50 -9.44
N LEU A 65 -2.11 5.90 -8.73
CA LEU A 65 -3.55 5.99 -8.99
C LEU A 65 -4.29 6.19 -7.68
N ASP A 66 -5.14 7.21 -7.62
CA ASP A 66 -6.12 7.34 -6.55
C ASP A 66 -7.53 7.05 -7.08
N ILE A 67 -7.95 5.81 -6.94
CA ILE A 67 -9.24 5.35 -7.46
C ILE A 67 -10.45 5.86 -6.65
N SER A 68 -10.24 6.65 -5.61
CA SER A 68 -11.32 7.39 -4.95
C SER A 68 -11.82 8.58 -5.79
N VAL A 69 -10.99 9.07 -6.73
CA VAL A 69 -11.26 10.25 -7.56
C VAL A 69 -10.95 10.05 -9.05
N GLU A 70 -10.46 8.87 -9.44
CA GLU A 70 -10.19 8.48 -10.83
C GLU A 70 -10.48 7.00 -11.05
N GLU A 71 -10.55 6.57 -12.30
CA GLU A 71 -10.78 5.18 -12.66
C GLU A 71 -9.47 4.37 -12.62
N LEU A 72 -9.58 3.04 -12.47
CA LEU A 72 -8.44 2.14 -12.57
C LEU A 72 -7.91 2.11 -14.00
N ASP A 73 -6.72 2.63 -14.23
CA ASP A 73 -6.05 2.63 -15.54
C ASP A 73 -5.45 1.25 -15.83
N ALA A 74 -6.14 0.50 -16.71
CA ALA A 74 -5.70 -0.84 -17.12
C ALA A 74 -4.33 -0.82 -17.84
N GLY A 75 -3.98 0.26 -18.52
CA GLY A 75 -2.67 0.41 -19.20
C GLY A 75 -1.53 0.57 -18.19
N LYS A 76 -1.75 1.36 -17.12
CA LYS A 76 -0.79 1.46 -16.01
C LYS A 76 -0.61 0.11 -15.32
N VAL A 77 -1.70 -0.60 -15.02
CA VAL A 77 -1.66 -1.93 -14.39
C VAL A 77 -0.95 -2.96 -15.27
N ALA A 78 -1.21 -2.96 -16.58
CA ALA A 78 -0.65 -3.95 -17.50
C ALA A 78 0.89 -3.88 -17.60
N ARG A 79 1.48 -2.69 -17.44
CA ARG A 79 2.95 -2.53 -17.48
C ARG A 79 3.61 -2.58 -16.11
N ALA A 80 2.83 -2.62 -15.02
CA ALA A 80 3.40 -2.63 -13.67
C ALA A 80 4.09 -3.97 -13.36
N GLY A 81 5.34 -3.93 -12.92
CA GLY A 81 6.04 -5.05 -12.31
C GLY A 81 5.67 -5.23 -10.84
N LEU A 82 5.42 -4.10 -10.14
CA LEU A 82 4.95 -4.07 -8.77
C LEU A 82 3.76 -3.13 -8.63
N VAL A 83 2.72 -3.58 -7.97
CA VAL A 83 1.58 -2.77 -7.53
C VAL A 83 1.54 -2.73 -6.00
N GLY A 84 1.73 -1.54 -5.42
CA GLY A 84 1.55 -1.29 -4.00
C GLY A 84 0.13 -0.77 -3.73
N ILE A 85 -0.65 -1.44 -2.88
CA ILE A 85 -2.01 -1.03 -2.50
C ILE A 85 -2.02 -0.54 -1.06
N SER A 86 -2.38 0.73 -0.87
CA SER A 86 -2.47 1.36 0.44
C SER A 86 -3.73 0.92 1.19
N VAL A 87 -3.55 0.48 2.45
CA VAL A 87 -4.63 0.00 3.33
C VAL A 87 -4.55 0.68 4.70
N PRO A 88 -4.83 2.00 4.79
CA PRO A 88 -4.78 2.73 6.05
C PRO A 88 -5.96 2.40 6.98
N MET A 89 -7.07 1.86 6.47
CA MET A 89 -8.29 1.60 7.23
C MET A 89 -9.14 0.49 6.60
N HIS A 90 -10.18 0.04 7.34
CA HIS A 90 -11.06 -1.07 6.94
C HIS A 90 -11.75 -0.85 5.57
N THR A 91 -12.21 0.36 5.26
CA THR A 91 -12.83 0.64 3.96
C THR A 91 -11.83 0.46 2.82
N ALA A 92 -10.61 0.97 2.99
CA ALA A 92 -9.52 0.79 2.02
C ALA A 92 -9.15 -0.70 1.86
N LEU A 93 -9.18 -1.51 2.93
CA LEU A 93 -8.97 -2.96 2.85
C LEU A 93 -9.98 -3.62 1.90
N ARG A 94 -11.26 -3.36 2.08
CA ARG A 94 -12.33 -3.96 1.25
C ARG A 94 -12.25 -3.55 -0.21
N LEU A 95 -11.96 -2.28 -0.47
CA LEU A 95 -11.79 -1.75 -1.83
C LEU A 95 -10.47 -2.27 -2.44
N GLY A 96 -9.38 -2.27 -1.69
CA GLY A 96 -8.08 -2.76 -2.11
C GLY A 96 -8.09 -4.21 -2.53
N MET A 97 -8.86 -5.07 -1.85
CA MET A 97 -9.05 -6.47 -2.27
C MET A 97 -9.73 -6.60 -3.62
N ARG A 98 -10.70 -5.73 -3.95
CA ARG A 98 -11.33 -5.72 -5.27
C ARG A 98 -10.34 -5.26 -6.35
N VAL A 99 -9.57 -4.22 -6.04
CA VAL A 99 -8.51 -3.72 -6.92
C VAL A 99 -7.46 -4.78 -7.18
N ALA A 100 -7.00 -5.49 -6.15
CA ALA A 100 -6.04 -6.59 -6.30
C ALA A 100 -6.58 -7.69 -7.23
N GLY A 101 -7.87 -8.03 -7.14
CA GLY A 101 -8.52 -8.94 -8.08
C GLY A 101 -8.50 -8.45 -9.53
N GLU A 102 -8.75 -7.15 -9.76
CA GLU A 102 -8.65 -6.55 -11.10
C GLU A 102 -7.20 -6.48 -11.59
N VAL A 103 -6.26 -6.09 -10.73
CA VAL A 103 -4.82 -6.11 -11.04
C VAL A 103 -4.40 -7.50 -11.48
N ARG A 104 -4.76 -8.54 -10.73
CA ARG A 104 -4.41 -9.91 -11.02
C ARG A 104 -5.04 -10.42 -12.34
N ARG A 105 -6.25 -9.94 -12.66
CA ARG A 105 -6.93 -10.25 -13.93
C ARG A 105 -6.24 -9.60 -15.14
N ILE A 106 -5.75 -8.35 -14.97
CA ILE A 106 -5.10 -7.58 -16.06
C ILE A 106 -3.63 -8.03 -16.21
N ASN A 107 -2.91 -8.17 -15.10
CA ASN A 107 -1.50 -8.55 -15.06
C ASN A 107 -1.26 -9.65 -14.02
N PRO A 108 -1.43 -10.92 -14.39
CA PRO A 108 -1.29 -12.07 -13.49
C PRO A 108 0.11 -12.21 -12.85
N ALA A 109 1.13 -11.71 -13.51
CA ALA A 109 2.53 -11.84 -13.07
C ALA A 109 3.02 -10.68 -12.18
N CYS A 110 2.24 -9.61 -12.06
CA CYS A 110 2.58 -8.45 -11.24
C CYS A 110 2.74 -8.83 -9.76
N HIS A 111 3.76 -8.32 -9.09
CA HIS A 111 3.88 -8.44 -7.64
C HIS A 111 2.91 -7.48 -6.94
N ILE A 112 2.02 -8.00 -6.10
CA ILE A 112 1.04 -7.19 -5.34
C ILE A 112 1.49 -7.09 -3.89
N CYS A 113 1.81 -5.87 -3.45
CA CYS A 113 2.16 -5.52 -2.09
C CYS A 113 1.05 -4.71 -1.44
N PHE A 114 0.49 -5.18 -0.32
CA PHE A 114 -0.39 -4.37 0.51
C PHE A 114 0.42 -3.69 1.62
N TYR A 115 0.15 -2.42 1.91
CA TYR A 115 0.87 -1.73 2.97
C TYR A 115 -0.02 -0.79 3.79
N GLY A 116 0.44 -0.46 5.00
CA GLY A 116 -0.23 0.42 5.94
C GLY A 116 -0.84 -0.29 7.14
N LEU A 117 -1.51 0.47 8.00
CA LEU A 117 -1.95 0.03 9.33
C LEU A 117 -2.86 -1.21 9.29
N TYR A 118 -3.89 -1.21 8.44
CA TYR A 118 -4.82 -2.34 8.33
C TYR A 118 -4.27 -3.49 7.49
N ALA A 119 -3.27 -3.25 6.66
CA ALA A 119 -2.58 -4.32 5.94
C ALA A 119 -1.88 -5.25 6.94
N SER A 120 -1.09 -4.69 7.87
CA SER A 120 -0.41 -5.45 8.92
C SER A 120 -1.36 -6.30 9.76
N LEU A 121 -2.48 -5.72 10.19
CA LEU A 121 -3.49 -6.42 11.00
C LEU A 121 -4.22 -7.56 10.26
N ASN A 122 -4.12 -7.61 8.94
CA ASN A 122 -4.80 -8.58 8.08
C ASN A 122 -3.83 -9.31 7.15
N ALA A 123 -2.55 -9.40 7.53
CA ALA A 123 -1.49 -9.91 6.65
C ALA A 123 -1.78 -11.32 6.12
N GLU A 124 -2.13 -12.26 6.99
CA GLU A 124 -2.47 -13.64 6.59
C GLU A 124 -3.64 -13.68 5.61
N TYR A 125 -4.69 -12.88 5.87
CA TYR A 125 -5.85 -12.80 4.99
C TYR A 125 -5.47 -12.27 3.61
N LEU A 126 -4.69 -11.19 3.56
CA LEU A 126 -4.25 -10.56 2.31
C LEU A 126 -3.36 -11.49 1.48
N LEU A 127 -2.40 -12.17 2.12
CA LEU A 127 -1.52 -13.14 1.47
C LEU A 127 -2.29 -14.37 0.98
N ALA A 128 -3.32 -14.82 1.71
CA ALA A 128 -4.16 -15.94 1.28
C ALA A 128 -5.06 -15.60 0.08
N HIS A 129 -5.35 -14.30 -0.16
CA HIS A 129 -6.33 -13.86 -1.15
C HIS A 129 -5.74 -13.00 -2.29
N GLY A 130 -4.48 -13.21 -2.65
CA GLY A 130 -3.90 -12.66 -3.87
C GLY A 130 -2.82 -11.60 -3.66
N GLY A 131 -2.47 -11.25 -2.41
CA GLY A 131 -1.27 -10.50 -2.09
C GLY A 131 -0.03 -11.39 -2.15
N ASP A 132 1.08 -10.82 -2.58
CA ASP A 132 2.40 -11.49 -2.58
C ASP A 132 3.22 -11.04 -1.37
N SER A 133 3.02 -9.82 -0.90
CA SER A 133 3.67 -9.27 0.30
C SER A 133 2.76 -8.29 1.05
N VAL A 134 3.06 -8.10 2.35
CA VAL A 134 2.34 -7.15 3.21
C VAL A 134 3.33 -6.41 4.09
N ILE A 135 3.18 -5.08 4.23
CA ILE A 135 4.05 -4.22 5.02
C ILE A 135 3.21 -3.42 6.02
N GLY A 136 3.64 -3.42 7.30
CA GLY A 136 3.01 -2.65 8.37
C GLY A 136 3.93 -1.60 8.98
N GLY A 137 3.41 -0.87 9.98
CA GLY A 137 4.20 0.13 10.72
C GLY A 137 4.69 1.28 9.85
N GLU A 138 5.97 1.61 9.99
CA GLU A 138 6.68 2.59 9.17
C GLU A 138 7.11 1.94 7.84
N PHE A 139 6.19 1.89 6.90
CA PHE A 139 6.26 1.02 5.72
C PHE A 139 7.17 1.51 4.60
N GLU A 140 7.56 2.78 4.56
CA GLU A 140 8.25 3.35 3.41
C GLU A 140 9.63 2.75 3.16
N SER A 141 10.44 2.59 4.21
CA SER A 141 11.77 1.97 4.09
C SER A 141 11.68 0.49 3.70
N ALA A 142 10.73 -0.24 4.29
CA ALA A 142 10.50 -1.64 3.97
C ALA A 142 9.99 -1.83 2.53
N LEU A 143 9.19 -0.88 2.00
CA LEU A 143 8.76 -0.90 0.61
C LEU A 143 9.93 -0.70 -0.34
N VAL A 144 10.84 0.24 -0.07
CA VAL A 144 12.07 0.43 -0.85
C VAL A 144 12.93 -0.84 -0.81
N ALA A 145 13.15 -1.42 0.37
CA ALA A 145 13.92 -2.66 0.54
C ALA A 145 13.27 -3.84 -0.22
N LEU A 146 11.95 -3.93 -0.24
CA LEU A 146 11.23 -4.92 -1.06
C LEU A 146 11.52 -4.73 -2.55
N VAL A 147 11.42 -3.49 -3.06
CA VAL A 147 11.69 -3.17 -4.46
C VAL A 147 13.12 -3.53 -4.85
N GLU A 148 14.12 -3.16 -4.03
CA GLU A 148 15.52 -3.49 -4.24
C GLU A 148 15.79 -5.01 -4.22
N ASN A 149 15.08 -5.73 -3.35
CA ASN A 149 15.15 -7.19 -3.28
C ASN A 149 14.61 -7.85 -4.55
N LEU A 150 13.45 -7.35 -5.04
CA LEU A 150 12.82 -7.82 -6.27
C LEU A 150 13.67 -7.48 -7.51
N GLU A 151 14.20 -6.25 -7.60
CA GLU A 151 15.11 -5.82 -8.68
C GLU A 151 16.35 -6.71 -8.77
N ALA A 152 16.90 -7.12 -7.62
CA ALA A 152 18.05 -8.01 -7.56
C ALA A 152 17.70 -9.50 -7.81
N GLY A 153 16.45 -9.82 -8.09
CA GLY A 153 16.00 -11.22 -8.28
C GLY A 153 16.18 -12.09 -7.04
N ARG A 154 16.27 -11.50 -5.85
CA ARG A 154 16.46 -12.24 -4.62
C ARG A 154 15.11 -12.75 -4.10
N SER A 155 15.06 -14.03 -3.79
CA SER A 155 13.94 -14.65 -3.07
C SER A 155 14.38 -14.89 -1.62
N GLY A 156 13.76 -14.17 -0.68
CA GLY A 156 14.11 -14.32 0.73
C GLY A 156 13.39 -13.31 1.60
N PRO A 157 13.44 -13.46 2.92
CA PRO A 157 12.82 -12.52 3.84
C PRO A 157 13.43 -11.13 3.70
N VAL A 158 12.58 -10.11 3.74
CA VAL A 158 12.94 -8.70 3.79
C VAL A 158 12.42 -8.15 5.12
N GLU A 159 13.24 -7.36 5.80
CA GLU A 159 12.86 -6.79 7.09
C GLU A 159 11.57 -5.94 6.97
N GLY A 160 10.63 -6.15 7.89
CA GLY A 160 9.33 -5.46 7.88
C GLY A 160 8.33 -5.93 6.82
N VAL A 161 8.69 -6.93 6.00
CA VAL A 161 7.83 -7.43 4.92
C VAL A 161 7.34 -8.84 5.22
N HIS A 162 6.03 -8.98 5.43
CA HIS A 162 5.39 -10.29 5.51
C HIS A 162 5.33 -10.93 4.11
N LEU A 163 5.88 -12.11 3.98
CA LEU A 163 5.75 -12.96 2.81
C LEU A 163 5.03 -14.26 3.19
N ARG A 164 4.49 -14.97 2.22
CA ARG A 164 3.86 -16.27 2.49
C ARG A 164 4.85 -17.25 3.12
N GLY A 165 4.54 -17.72 4.33
CA GLY A 165 5.43 -18.59 5.11
C GLY A 165 6.57 -17.86 5.84
N HIS A 166 6.69 -16.55 5.69
CA HIS A 166 7.72 -15.74 6.35
C HIS A 166 7.07 -14.50 7.00
N PRO A 167 6.48 -14.64 8.19
CA PRO A 167 5.94 -13.50 8.93
C PRO A 167 7.08 -12.56 9.35
N ALA A 168 6.81 -11.26 9.37
CA ALA A 168 7.75 -10.25 9.81
C ALA A 168 7.08 -9.29 10.79
N GLU A 169 7.85 -8.75 11.72
CA GLU A 169 7.38 -7.68 12.59
C GLU A 169 7.37 -6.35 11.82
N PRO A 170 6.42 -5.44 12.10
CA PRO A 170 6.42 -4.11 11.50
C PRO A 170 7.66 -3.31 11.91
N VAL A 171 8.24 -2.56 10.99
CA VAL A 171 9.27 -1.56 11.34
C VAL A 171 8.62 -0.46 12.18
N LEU A 172 9.17 -0.23 13.38
CA LEU A 172 8.64 0.73 14.36
C LEU A 172 9.76 1.64 14.89
N GLU A 173 10.41 2.33 13.97
CA GLU A 173 11.46 3.29 14.28
C GLU A 173 11.21 4.61 13.51
N ARG A 174 11.80 5.69 13.98
CA ARG A 174 11.70 6.97 13.28
C ARG A 174 12.48 6.92 11.98
N LEU A 175 11.79 7.10 10.87
CA LEU A 175 12.40 7.15 9.54
C LEU A 175 13.07 8.51 9.26
N ALA A 176 14.07 8.52 8.39
CA ALA A 176 14.56 9.72 7.73
C ALA A 176 13.61 10.07 6.57
N PHE A 177 12.52 10.79 6.88
CA PHE A 177 11.46 11.08 5.93
C PHE A 177 11.96 11.81 4.69
N ALA A 178 11.48 11.36 3.52
CA ALA A 178 11.59 12.12 2.28
C ALA A 178 10.43 13.11 2.18
N PRO A 179 10.59 14.26 1.51
CA PRO A 179 9.45 15.09 1.15
C PRO A 179 8.42 14.29 0.37
N PRO A 180 7.12 14.35 0.76
CA PRO A 180 6.09 13.63 0.04
C PRO A 180 5.99 14.08 -1.42
N SER A 181 6.08 13.15 -2.37
CA SER A 181 5.92 13.43 -3.81
C SER A 181 4.45 13.43 -4.20
N ARG A 182 3.99 14.50 -4.82
CA ARG A 182 2.58 14.68 -5.23
C ARG A 182 2.42 14.88 -6.74
N GLY A 183 3.50 14.82 -7.50
CA GLY A 183 3.49 15.08 -8.95
C GLY A 183 2.64 14.09 -9.74
N ALA A 184 2.62 12.82 -9.34
CA ALA A 184 1.81 11.77 -9.96
C ALA A 184 0.35 11.74 -9.46
N LEU A 185 -0.01 12.53 -8.44
CA LEU A 185 -1.34 12.51 -7.86
C LEU A 185 -2.31 13.47 -8.54
N PRO A 186 -3.61 13.17 -8.56
CA PRO A 186 -4.64 14.10 -8.99
C PRO A 186 -4.56 15.44 -8.25
N ARG A 187 -4.94 16.52 -8.95
CA ARG A 187 -4.90 17.89 -8.37
C ARG A 187 -5.83 18.02 -7.16
N LEU A 188 -5.43 18.83 -6.16
CA LEU A 188 -6.18 19.07 -4.91
C LEU A 188 -7.65 19.43 -5.11
N LYS A 189 -8.01 20.06 -6.22
CA LYS A 189 -9.39 20.41 -6.55
C LYS A 189 -10.35 19.21 -6.68
N LYS A 190 -9.82 17.99 -6.82
CA LYS A 190 -10.60 16.74 -6.86
C LYS A 190 -10.94 16.19 -5.48
N TYR A 191 -10.38 16.76 -4.43
CA TYR A 191 -10.50 16.30 -3.06
C TYR A 191 -11.37 17.21 -2.18
N ALA A 192 -11.45 16.90 -0.91
CA ALA A 192 -12.18 17.70 0.08
C ALA A 192 -11.76 19.16 0.09
N HIS A 193 -12.70 20.02 0.41
CA HIS A 193 -12.51 21.47 0.55
C HIS A 193 -12.93 21.90 1.94
N LEU A 194 -12.31 22.96 2.46
CA LEU A 194 -12.75 23.66 3.64
C LEU A 194 -13.80 24.69 3.24
N GLU A 195 -14.98 24.62 3.88
CA GLU A 195 -16.00 25.65 3.74
C GLU A 195 -16.02 26.50 5.00
N THR A 196 -15.73 27.79 4.83
CA THR A 196 -15.66 28.78 5.91
C THR A 196 -16.22 30.10 5.39
N ASP A 197 -17.18 30.66 6.11
CA ASP A 197 -17.79 31.97 5.82
C ASP A 197 -18.37 32.09 4.39
N GLY A 198 -18.89 30.97 3.85
CA GLY A 198 -19.41 30.91 2.49
C GLY A 198 -18.35 30.80 1.38
N GLU A 199 -17.07 30.73 1.73
CA GLU A 199 -15.97 30.48 0.81
C GLU A 199 -15.56 29.02 0.80
N ARG A 200 -15.18 28.53 -0.36
CA ARG A 200 -14.66 27.17 -0.56
C ARG A 200 -13.16 27.23 -0.84
N ARG A 201 -12.34 26.69 0.06
CA ARG A 201 -10.88 26.72 -0.01
C ARG A 201 -10.31 25.32 -0.24
N LEU A 202 -9.20 25.23 -0.99
CA LEU A 202 -8.45 23.99 -1.15
C LEU A 202 -7.80 23.59 0.18
N VAL A 203 -7.76 22.28 0.44
CA VAL A 203 -7.16 21.71 1.65
C VAL A 203 -6.01 20.80 1.27
N GLY A 204 -4.85 20.99 1.92
CA GLY A 204 -3.73 20.06 1.91
C GLY A 204 -3.78 19.19 3.16
N TYR A 205 -3.36 17.94 3.03
CA TYR A 205 -3.21 17.01 4.15
C TYR A 205 -1.72 16.77 4.44
N VAL A 206 -1.36 16.84 5.71
CA VAL A 206 -0.02 16.57 6.22
C VAL A 206 -0.11 15.72 7.49
N GLU A 207 0.91 14.95 7.74
CA GLU A 207 1.05 14.12 8.93
C GLU A 207 2.20 14.66 9.77
N ALA A 208 1.93 14.99 11.03
CA ALA A 208 2.93 15.52 11.97
C ALA A 208 3.48 14.44 12.89
N SER A 209 2.78 13.32 13.02
CA SER A 209 3.16 12.22 13.90
C SER A 209 2.53 10.91 13.49
N ARG A 210 3.15 9.79 13.86
CA ARG A 210 2.67 8.43 13.65
C ARG A 210 2.64 7.66 14.96
N GLY A 211 1.75 6.65 15.02
CA GLY A 211 1.52 5.88 16.22
C GLY A 211 0.69 6.64 17.26
N CYS A 212 0.59 6.11 18.47
CA CYS A 212 -0.15 6.71 19.58
C CYS A 212 0.33 6.12 20.91
N LEU A 213 0.47 6.97 21.94
CA LEU A 213 0.85 6.54 23.30
C LEU A 213 -0.29 5.84 24.05
N HIS A 214 -1.55 6.01 23.61
CA HIS A 214 -2.71 5.42 24.26
C HIS A 214 -2.93 3.97 23.81
N MET A 215 -3.32 3.10 24.75
CA MET A 215 -3.58 1.67 24.56
C MET A 215 -5.09 1.38 24.51
N CYS A 216 -5.84 2.10 23.70
CA CYS A 216 -7.30 1.96 23.58
C CYS A 216 -7.67 0.61 22.95
N LEU A 217 -8.54 -0.17 23.60
CA LEU A 217 -8.90 -1.53 23.19
C LEU A 217 -9.65 -1.62 21.84
N HIS A 218 -10.29 -0.55 21.40
CA HIS A 218 -11.08 -0.49 20.16
C HIS A 218 -10.29 0.12 18.99
N CYS A 219 -9.04 0.52 19.22
CA CYS A 219 -8.22 1.23 18.25
C CYS A 219 -7.27 0.26 17.52
N PRO A 220 -7.09 0.37 16.20
CA PRO A 220 -6.17 -0.48 15.45
C PRO A 220 -4.68 -0.10 15.62
N ILE A 221 -4.38 1.09 16.19
CA ILE A 221 -3.00 1.56 16.34
C ILE A 221 -2.22 0.75 17.40
N PRO A 222 -2.72 0.50 18.63
CA PRO A 222 -1.97 -0.22 19.63
C PRO A 222 -1.47 -1.62 19.22
N PRO A 223 -2.24 -2.45 18.51
CA PRO A 223 -1.75 -3.76 18.06
C PRO A 223 -0.55 -3.69 17.11
N VAL A 224 -0.38 -2.57 16.39
CA VAL A 224 0.76 -2.37 15.46
C VAL A 224 1.88 -1.61 16.15
N TYR A 225 1.58 -0.50 16.82
CA TYR A 225 2.59 0.41 17.37
C TYR A 225 2.99 0.13 18.83
N GLY A 226 2.20 -0.65 19.59
CA GLY A 226 2.52 -1.02 20.97
C GLY A 226 2.73 0.17 21.92
N GLY A 227 2.02 1.29 21.72
CA GLY A 227 2.21 2.52 22.48
C GLY A 227 3.38 3.40 22.03
N ARG A 228 3.99 3.11 20.89
CA ARG A 228 5.04 3.95 20.29
C ARG A 228 4.44 5.14 19.56
N PHE A 229 5.18 6.25 19.56
CA PHE A 229 4.79 7.50 18.94
C PHE A 229 6.03 8.16 18.33
N PHE A 230 5.93 8.59 17.09
CA PHE A 230 7.02 9.24 16.36
C PHE A 230 6.56 10.60 15.84
N VAL A 231 7.42 11.59 15.94
CA VAL A 231 7.27 12.87 15.25
C VAL A 231 7.89 12.74 13.86
N VAL A 232 7.13 13.12 12.86
CA VAL A 232 7.55 13.13 11.45
C VAL A 232 8.47 14.32 11.16
#